data_40a8b5ab796e2d27efd5ebd28e444784
#
_entry.id   40a8b5ab796e2d27efd5ebd28e444784
#
_cell.length_a   1.000
_cell.length_b   1.000
_cell.length_c   1.000
_cell.angle_alpha   90.00
_cell.angle_beta   90.00
_cell.angle_gamma   90.00
#
_symmetry.space_group_name_H-M   'P 1'
#
loop_
_entity.id
_entity.type
_entity.pdbx_description
1 polymer ?
#
loop_
_entity_poly.entity_id
_entity_poly.type
_entity_poly.pdbx_seq_one_letter_code
_entity_poly.pdbx_strand_id
1 'polypeptide(L)'
;METLAKVYDEEKVLNVASYAHMYVFEFEEKIVGTGSSSSFWGSETESILLCIFVLPEFHGKGIGSKIISTLEQDEFYVRANRIEIPASITATEFYRKFGYDYKDGVKELDDERHYRLEKFKETV
;
A
#
# COMPACT_ATOMS: atom_id res chain seq x y z
N MET A 1 20.41 -7.55 -1.60
CA MET A 1 19.29 -8.31 -2.12
C MET A 1 18.87 -7.69 -3.42
N GLU A 2 19.06 -8.42 -4.45
CA GLU A 2 18.87 -7.85 -5.70
C GLU A 2 17.52 -8.01 -6.24
N THR A 3 16.77 -8.95 -5.78
CA THR A 3 15.52 -9.25 -6.41
C THR A 3 14.51 -9.71 -5.46
N LEU A 4 13.32 -9.23 -5.62
CA LEU A 4 12.19 -9.86 -5.03
C LEU A 4 11.73 -10.87 -6.01
N ALA A 5 11.79 -12.09 -5.68
CA ALA A 5 11.59 -13.15 -6.61
C ALA A 5 10.38 -12.96 -7.46
N LYS A 6 9.25 -12.64 -6.88
CA LYS A 6 8.04 -12.53 -7.65
C LYS A 6 7.03 -11.64 -7.02
N VAL A 7 6.15 -11.11 -7.86
CA VAL A 7 4.96 -10.42 -7.42
C VAL A 7 3.78 -11.19 -7.99
N TYR A 8 2.87 -11.61 -7.15
CA TYR A 8 1.69 -12.31 -7.58
C TYR A 8 0.46 -11.46 -7.47
N ASP A 9 -0.44 -11.63 -8.42
CA ASP A 9 -1.81 -11.19 -8.25
C ASP A 9 -2.49 -12.38 -7.58
N GLU A 10 -2.67 -12.33 -6.29
CA GLU A 10 -3.06 -13.49 -5.52
C GLU A 10 -4.55 -13.76 -5.61
N GLU A 11 -4.89 -14.53 -6.60
CA GLU A 11 -6.28 -14.79 -6.85
C GLU A 11 -6.96 -15.61 -5.82
N LYS A 12 -6.19 -16.27 -4.99
CA LYS A 12 -6.83 -17.07 -4.01
C LYS A 12 -7.43 -16.26 -2.90
N VAL A 13 -7.13 -14.99 -2.87
CA VAL A 13 -7.80 -14.10 -1.94
C VAL A 13 -9.03 -13.59 -2.65
N LEU A 14 -9.91 -14.51 -3.00
CA LEU A 14 -10.91 -14.27 -3.98
C LEU A 14 -11.93 -13.24 -3.66
N ASN A 15 -12.36 -13.24 -2.43
CA ASN A 15 -13.39 -12.31 -2.06
C ASN A 15 -12.90 -10.88 -2.14
N VAL A 16 -11.58 -10.73 -2.15
CA VAL A 16 -10.99 -9.42 -2.26
C VAL A 16 -10.69 -9.11 -3.71
N ALA A 17 -10.32 -10.10 -4.47
CA ALA A 17 -9.86 -9.91 -5.84
C ALA A 17 -10.91 -9.29 -6.75
N SER A 18 -12.19 -9.39 -6.42
CA SER A 18 -13.21 -8.81 -7.26
C SER A 18 -13.23 -7.28 -7.16
N TYR A 19 -12.65 -6.71 -6.10
CA TYR A 19 -12.66 -5.27 -5.92
C TYR A 19 -11.33 -4.72 -5.40
N ALA A 20 -10.32 -5.56 -5.35
CA ALA A 20 -9.00 -5.14 -4.90
C ALA A 20 -7.95 -6.00 -5.58
N HIS A 21 -6.76 -5.44 -5.71
CA HIS A 21 -5.62 -6.18 -6.25
C HIS A 21 -4.64 -6.41 -5.11
N MET A 22 -4.40 -7.68 -4.79
CA MET A 22 -3.49 -8.06 -3.72
C MET A 22 -2.20 -8.58 -4.35
N TYR A 23 -1.08 -8.08 -3.86
CA TYR A 23 0.24 -8.49 -4.32
C TYR A 23 0.99 -9.16 -3.20
N VAL A 24 1.69 -10.23 -3.54
CA VAL A 24 2.48 -10.99 -2.60
C VAL A 24 3.91 -10.95 -3.09
N PHE A 25 4.84 -10.63 -2.19
CA PHE A 25 6.25 -10.51 -2.54
C PHE A 25 7.00 -11.69 -1.93
N GLU A 26 7.73 -12.40 -2.77
CA GLU A 26 8.37 -13.65 -2.39
C GLU A 26 9.87 -13.57 -2.61
N PHE A 27 10.63 -14.14 -1.67
CA PHE A 27 12.07 -14.25 -1.82
C PHE A 27 12.46 -15.64 -1.34
N GLU A 28 13.12 -16.41 -2.23
CA GLU A 28 13.55 -17.77 -1.93
C GLU A 28 12.39 -18.63 -1.40
N GLU A 29 11.26 -18.54 -2.10
CA GLU A 29 10.08 -19.34 -1.81
C GLU A 29 9.40 -18.99 -0.49
N LYS A 30 9.73 -17.85 0.06
CA LYS A 30 9.12 -17.39 1.29
C LYS A 30 8.43 -16.06 1.04
N ILE A 31 7.20 -15.92 1.50
CA ILE A 31 6.50 -14.66 1.37
C ILE A 31 7.10 -13.68 2.36
N VAL A 32 7.65 -12.60 1.87
CA VAL A 32 8.32 -11.60 2.70
C VAL A 32 7.57 -10.29 2.81
N GLY A 33 6.54 -10.10 2.00
CA GLY A 33 5.75 -8.88 2.09
C GLY A 33 4.47 -8.97 1.30
N THR A 34 3.53 -8.08 1.61
CA THR A 34 2.25 -7.99 0.90
C THR A 34 1.86 -6.54 0.75
N GLY A 35 0.91 -6.30 -0.15
CA GLY A 35 0.28 -5.00 -0.28
C GLY A 35 -0.93 -5.13 -1.17
N SER A 36 -1.94 -4.29 -0.98
CA SER A 36 -3.10 -4.33 -1.84
C SER A 36 -3.57 -2.92 -2.18
N SER A 37 -4.29 -2.83 -3.28
CA SER A 37 -4.84 -1.59 -3.80
C SER A 37 -6.27 -1.82 -4.18
N SER A 38 -7.16 -0.90 -3.79
CA SER A 38 -8.56 -1.02 -4.18
C SER A 38 -9.17 0.38 -4.31
N SER A 39 -10.40 0.44 -4.81
CA SER A 39 -11.09 1.70 -4.83
C SER A 39 -11.47 2.06 -3.40
N PHE A 40 -11.51 3.35 -3.10
CA PHE A 40 -11.90 3.82 -1.78
C PHE A 40 -13.42 3.96 -1.79
N TRP A 41 -14.08 3.06 -1.08
CA TRP A 41 -15.54 3.03 -0.99
C TRP A 41 -16.22 3.03 -2.36
N GLY A 42 -15.65 2.28 -3.31
CA GLY A 42 -16.24 2.18 -4.63
C GLY A 42 -16.01 3.36 -5.55
N SER A 43 -15.17 4.31 -5.13
CA SER A 43 -14.90 5.49 -5.93
C SER A 43 -14.06 5.16 -7.16
N GLU A 44 -14.27 5.91 -8.25
CA GLU A 44 -13.44 5.75 -9.44
C GLU A 44 -12.26 6.71 -9.44
N THR A 45 -12.25 7.67 -8.52
CA THR A 45 -11.20 8.69 -8.48
C THR A 45 -10.39 8.66 -7.19
N GLU A 46 -10.74 7.78 -6.26
CA GLU A 46 -9.99 7.64 -5.02
C GLU A 46 -9.70 6.18 -4.77
N SER A 47 -8.54 5.90 -4.22
CA SER A 47 -8.17 4.52 -3.91
C SER A 47 -7.56 4.45 -2.52
N ILE A 48 -7.39 3.23 -2.04
CA ILE A 48 -6.83 3.00 -0.73
C ILE A 48 -5.83 1.86 -0.84
N LEU A 49 -4.70 2.01 -0.15
CA LEU A 49 -3.69 0.98 -0.07
C LEU A 49 -3.81 0.33 1.29
N LEU A 50 -3.89 -0.99 1.31
CA LEU A 50 -4.13 -1.75 2.53
C LEU A 50 -3.21 -2.96 2.61
N CYS A 51 -3.18 -3.58 3.77
CA CYS A 51 -2.48 -4.86 3.96
C CYS A 51 -1.01 -4.79 3.59
N ILE A 52 -0.38 -3.64 3.79
CA ILE A 52 1.04 -3.50 3.50
C ILE A 52 1.80 -4.05 4.68
N PHE A 53 2.62 -5.06 4.42
CA PHE A 53 3.33 -5.76 5.47
C PHE A 53 4.66 -6.26 4.96
N VAL A 54 5.70 -6.16 5.78
CA VAL A 54 7.02 -6.71 5.49
C VAL A 54 7.44 -7.50 6.72
N LEU A 55 7.93 -8.73 6.50
CA LEU A 55 8.42 -9.53 7.62
C LEU A 55 9.52 -8.77 8.35
N PRO A 56 9.54 -8.82 9.68
CA PRO A 56 10.52 -8.03 10.43
C PRO A 56 11.97 -8.28 10.04
N GLU A 57 12.33 -9.53 9.74
CA GLU A 57 13.71 -9.84 9.40
C GLU A 57 14.11 -9.29 8.02
N PHE A 58 13.15 -8.78 7.28
CA PHE A 58 13.43 -8.16 5.98
C PHE A 58 13.27 -6.65 6.00
N HIS A 59 13.08 -6.06 7.17
CA HIS A 59 13.02 -4.61 7.27
C HIS A 59 14.39 -4.03 6.92
N GLY A 60 14.37 -2.84 6.33
CA GLY A 60 15.63 -2.19 5.98
C GLY A 60 16.28 -2.71 4.72
N LYS A 61 15.61 -3.59 3.98
CA LYS A 61 16.18 -4.16 2.77
C LYS A 61 15.50 -3.70 1.50
N GLY A 62 14.70 -2.65 1.59
CA GLY A 62 14.07 -2.07 0.41
C GLY A 62 12.79 -2.73 -0.04
N ILE A 63 12.29 -3.72 0.71
CA ILE A 63 11.07 -4.41 0.31
C ILE A 63 9.86 -3.50 0.41
N GLY A 64 9.78 -2.70 1.46
CA GLY A 64 8.68 -1.74 1.60
C GLY A 64 8.62 -0.78 0.43
N SER A 65 9.77 -0.27 0.01
CA SER A 65 9.82 0.63 -1.15
C SER A 65 9.36 -0.07 -2.41
N LYS A 66 9.72 -1.35 -2.56
CA LYS A 66 9.30 -2.11 -3.72
C LYS A 66 7.79 -2.33 -3.72
N ILE A 67 7.22 -2.58 -2.55
CA ILE A 67 5.78 -2.74 -2.44
C ILE A 67 5.08 -1.45 -2.85
N ILE A 68 5.49 -0.32 -2.31
CA ILE A 68 4.89 0.96 -2.67
C ILE A 68 5.03 1.22 -4.16
N SER A 69 6.22 0.98 -4.70
CA SER A 69 6.45 1.19 -6.12
C SER A 69 5.52 0.33 -6.98
N THR A 70 5.30 -0.92 -6.57
CA THR A 70 4.41 -1.81 -7.29
C THR A 70 2.97 -1.33 -7.22
N LEU A 71 2.52 -0.95 -6.02
CA LEU A 71 1.16 -0.48 -5.86
C LEU A 71 0.91 0.81 -6.62
N GLU A 72 1.92 1.63 -6.77
CA GLU A 72 1.76 2.89 -7.50
C GLU A 72 1.71 2.69 -9.01
N GLN A 73 1.90 1.46 -9.46
CA GLN A 73 1.71 1.13 -10.86
C GLN A 73 0.42 0.39 -11.11
N ASP A 74 -0.31 0.08 -10.04
CA ASP A 74 -1.58 -0.61 -10.15
C ASP A 74 -2.65 0.31 -10.71
N GLU A 75 -3.61 -0.25 -11.43
CA GLU A 75 -4.62 0.57 -12.08
C GLU A 75 -5.47 1.38 -11.10
N PHE A 76 -5.72 0.87 -9.91
CA PHE A 76 -6.47 1.66 -8.93
C PHE A 76 -5.70 2.91 -8.54
N TYR A 77 -4.38 2.80 -8.39
CA TYR A 77 -3.57 3.97 -8.10
C TYR A 77 -3.51 4.91 -9.30
N VAL A 78 -3.28 4.34 -10.48
CA VAL A 78 -3.05 5.15 -11.67
C VAL A 78 -4.26 6.01 -12.01
N ARG A 79 -5.46 5.47 -11.84
CA ARG A 79 -6.66 6.21 -12.17
C ARG A 79 -7.10 7.17 -11.07
N ALA A 80 -6.56 7.04 -9.86
CA ALA A 80 -7.01 7.82 -8.73
C ALA A 80 -6.38 9.20 -8.70
N ASN A 81 -7.11 10.15 -8.17
CA ASN A 81 -6.60 11.48 -7.91
C ASN A 81 -6.17 11.60 -6.45
N ARG A 82 -6.71 10.75 -5.61
CA ARG A 82 -6.40 10.75 -4.19
C ARG A 82 -6.22 9.32 -3.72
N ILE A 83 -5.19 9.07 -2.94
CA ILE A 83 -4.90 7.75 -2.40
C ILE A 83 -4.80 7.87 -0.88
N GLU A 84 -5.42 6.94 -0.17
CA GLU A 84 -5.37 6.92 1.28
C GLU A 84 -4.64 5.69 1.77
N ILE A 85 -3.89 5.83 2.86
CA ILE A 85 -3.24 4.69 3.53
C ILE A 85 -3.51 4.80 5.02
N PRO A 86 -4.14 3.79 5.65
CA PRO A 86 -4.17 3.74 7.11
C PRO A 86 -2.81 3.22 7.58
N ALA A 87 -2.06 4.04 8.27
CA ALA A 87 -0.68 3.75 8.61
C ALA A 87 -0.51 3.46 10.09
N SER A 88 0.23 2.40 10.41
CA SER A 88 0.59 2.16 11.79
C SER A 88 1.50 3.29 12.27
N ILE A 89 1.59 3.43 13.58
CA ILE A 89 2.40 4.49 14.15
C ILE A 89 3.84 4.42 13.64
N THR A 90 4.38 3.21 13.59
CA THR A 90 5.79 3.04 13.19
C THR A 90 6.01 3.19 11.69
N ALA A 91 4.98 3.03 10.88
CA ALA A 91 5.14 3.11 9.44
C ALA A 91 4.84 4.49 8.86
N THR A 92 4.30 5.38 9.66
CA THR A 92 3.85 6.69 9.17
C THR A 92 4.96 7.45 8.46
N GLU A 93 6.14 7.56 9.07
CA GLU A 93 7.21 8.34 8.46
C GLU A 93 7.73 7.69 7.18
N PHE A 94 7.65 6.37 7.11
CA PHE A 94 8.05 5.67 5.90
C PHE A 94 7.12 6.09 4.73
N TYR A 95 5.82 6.08 4.96
CA TYR A 95 4.89 6.46 3.90
C TYR A 95 5.02 7.94 3.54
N ARG A 96 5.37 8.78 4.50
CA ARG A 96 5.52 10.19 4.22
C ARG A 96 6.64 10.45 3.21
N LYS A 97 7.62 9.56 3.15
CA LYS A 97 8.70 9.69 2.17
C LYS A 97 8.20 9.53 0.74
N PHE A 98 7.03 8.93 0.58
CA PHE A 98 6.47 8.71 -0.75
C PHE A 98 5.39 9.74 -1.09
N GLY A 99 5.27 10.78 -0.28
CA GLY A 99 4.34 11.85 -0.57
C GLY A 99 3.03 11.81 0.17
N TYR A 100 2.84 10.82 1.03
CA TYR A 100 1.62 10.75 1.84
C TYR A 100 1.77 11.61 3.07
N ASP A 101 0.69 12.24 3.50
CA ASP A 101 0.72 13.05 4.69
C ASP A 101 -0.62 12.94 5.41
N TYR A 102 -0.73 13.50 6.58
CA TYR A 102 -1.91 13.33 7.41
C TYR A 102 -3.15 13.83 6.70
N LYS A 103 -4.20 13.00 6.74
CA LYS A 103 -5.47 13.32 6.11
C LYS A 103 -6.05 14.57 6.76
N ASP A 104 -6.38 15.56 5.94
CA ASP A 104 -6.90 16.85 6.42
C ASP A 104 -5.98 17.52 7.43
N GLY A 105 -4.71 17.12 7.46
CA GLY A 105 -3.77 17.69 8.41
C GLY A 105 -3.95 17.18 9.84
N VAL A 106 -4.78 16.16 10.05
CA VAL A 106 -5.11 15.69 11.38
C VAL A 106 -4.18 14.57 11.81
N LYS A 107 -3.38 14.82 12.82
CA LYS A 107 -2.46 13.84 13.34
C LYS A 107 -3.05 13.19 14.58
N GLU A 108 -4.07 12.36 14.37
CA GLU A 108 -4.75 11.64 15.43
C GLU A 108 -4.96 10.19 15.02
N LEU A 109 -4.86 9.30 15.99
CA LEU A 109 -5.09 7.89 15.71
C LEU A 109 -6.59 7.63 15.59
N ASP A 110 -6.93 6.75 14.64
CA ASP A 110 -8.32 6.34 14.49
C ASP A 110 -8.62 5.19 15.47
N ASP A 111 -9.81 4.61 15.35
CA ASP A 111 -10.26 3.57 16.26
C ASP A 111 -9.40 2.32 16.22
N GLU A 112 -8.68 2.13 15.12
CA GLU A 112 -7.81 0.97 14.97
C GLU A 112 -6.35 1.33 15.18
N ARG A 113 -6.10 2.51 15.73
CA ARG A 113 -4.76 3.00 16.06
C ARG A 113 -3.91 3.20 14.82
N HIS A 114 -4.52 3.68 13.77
CA HIS A 114 -3.82 4.08 12.56
C HIS A 114 -3.88 5.58 12.39
N TYR A 115 -2.81 6.16 11.86
CA TYR A 115 -2.88 7.50 11.31
C TYR A 115 -3.41 7.37 9.90
N ARG A 116 -4.39 8.19 9.56
CA ARG A 116 -4.87 8.18 8.18
C ARG A 116 -4.01 9.14 7.38
N LEU A 117 -3.39 8.62 6.34
CA LEU A 117 -2.55 9.42 5.45
C LEU A 117 -3.19 9.49 4.08
N GLU A 118 -2.91 10.54 3.36
CA GLU A 118 -3.45 10.70 2.01
C GLU A 118 -2.41 11.35 1.12
N LYS A 119 -2.57 11.13 -0.18
CA LYS A 119 -1.72 11.72 -1.19
C LYS A 119 -2.60 12.13 -2.34
N PHE A 120 -2.47 13.39 -2.76
CA PHE A 120 -3.19 13.88 -3.92
C PHE A 120 -2.23 13.90 -5.10
N LYS A 121 -2.67 13.36 -6.22
CA LYS A 121 -1.87 13.39 -7.43
C LYS A 121 -2.23 14.62 -8.21
N GLU A 122 -1.22 15.21 -8.83
CA GLU A 122 -1.49 16.36 -9.65
C GLU A 122 -2.23 15.95 -10.89
N THR A 123 -3.26 16.71 -11.22
CA THR A 123 -3.94 16.53 -12.49
C THR A 123 -3.38 17.56 -13.42
N VAL A 124 -2.91 17.10 -14.52
CA VAL A 124 -2.36 18.02 -15.51
C VAL A 124 -3.37 18.23 -16.59
#